data_e3ab7294d511f666be7e02e1a61c598d
#
_entry.id   e3ab7294d511f666be7e02e1a61c598d
#
_cell.length_a   1.000
_cell.length_b   1.000
_cell.length_c   1.000
_cell.angle_alpha   90.00
_cell.angle_beta   90.00
_cell.angle_gamma   90.00
#
_symmetry.space_group_name_H-M   'P 1'
#
loop_
_entity.id
_entity.type
_entity.pdbx_description
1 polymer ?
#
loop_
_entity_poly.entity_id
_entity_poly.type
_entity_poly.pdbx_seq_one_letter_code
_entity_poly.pdbx_strand_id
1 'polypeptide(L)'
;LCSLLANEKIIKVGAAIHDDIRGLRKHREFSPAGFVDLQKIVCEWGIRDKSVKKMSAIILGFRISKTQQLSNWEAELLSESQCKYAATDAWVCREMYLRLMRSEKNPLVENELTGL
;
A
#
# COMPACT_ATOMS: atom_id res chain seq x y z
N LEU A 1 3.85 1.61 -19.49
CA LEU A 1 3.48 1.88 -18.10
C LEU A 1 2.06 2.44 -17.97
N CYS A 2 1.68 3.41 -18.79
CA CYS A 2 0.32 3.95 -18.75
C CYS A 2 -0.74 2.89 -19.05
N SER A 3 -0.46 1.97 -19.97
CA SER A 3 -1.37 0.86 -20.25
C SER A 3 -1.60 -0.03 -19.03
N LEU A 4 -0.53 -0.30 -18.28
CA LEU A 4 -0.61 -1.07 -17.03
C LEU A 4 -1.44 -0.32 -15.98
N LEU A 5 -1.16 0.96 -15.79
CA LEU A 5 -1.81 1.78 -14.77
C LEU A 5 -3.28 2.07 -15.09
N ALA A 6 -3.66 2.02 -16.35
CA ALA A 6 -5.04 2.23 -16.80
C ALA A 6 -5.82 0.92 -16.99
N ASN A 7 -5.20 -0.22 -16.81
CA ASN A 7 -5.85 -1.53 -17.02
C ASN A 7 -6.57 -1.99 -15.75
N GLU A 8 -7.89 -1.94 -15.76
CA GLU A 8 -8.73 -2.34 -14.63
C GLU A 8 -8.62 -3.83 -14.27
N LYS A 9 -8.16 -4.66 -15.20
CA LYS A 9 -7.99 -6.09 -14.97
C LYS A 9 -6.73 -6.42 -14.18
N ILE A 10 -5.80 -5.46 -14.07
CA ILE A 10 -4.59 -5.62 -13.29
C ILE A 10 -4.75 -4.79 -12.01
N ILE A 11 -4.87 -5.48 -10.87
CA ILE A 11 -5.03 -4.82 -9.58
C ILE A 11 -3.67 -4.33 -9.10
N LYS A 12 -3.56 -3.01 -8.81
CA LYS A 12 -2.37 -2.39 -8.27
C LYS A 12 -2.64 -2.01 -6.83
N VAL A 13 -1.92 -2.61 -5.90
CA VAL A 13 -2.14 -2.46 -4.47
C VAL A 13 -1.06 -1.60 -3.84
N GLY A 14 -1.46 -0.70 -2.99
CA GLY A 14 -0.52 0.12 -2.22
C GLY A 14 -1.18 0.72 -0.99
N ALA A 15 -0.45 1.56 -0.30
CA ALA A 15 -0.94 2.28 0.87
C ALA A 15 -0.70 3.78 0.67
N ALA A 16 -1.73 4.59 0.88
CA ALA A 16 -1.68 6.05 0.66
C ALA A 16 -1.27 6.39 -0.77
N ILE A 17 -1.88 5.76 -1.76
CA ILE A 17 -1.46 5.84 -3.17
C ILE A 17 -2.00 7.05 -3.92
N HIS A 18 -2.91 7.81 -3.34
CA HIS A 18 -3.54 8.95 -4.03
C HIS A 18 -2.51 9.96 -4.55
N ASP A 19 -1.55 10.34 -3.73
CA ASP A 19 -0.53 11.31 -4.13
C ASP A 19 0.44 10.71 -5.15
N ASP A 20 0.73 9.41 -5.04
CA ASP A 20 1.59 8.70 -6.00
C ASP A 20 0.96 8.71 -7.39
N ILE A 21 -0.34 8.42 -7.47
CA ILE A 21 -1.08 8.45 -8.74
C ILE A 21 -1.07 9.85 -9.34
N ARG A 22 -1.30 10.86 -8.52
CA ARG A 22 -1.28 12.26 -8.96
C ARG A 22 0.10 12.64 -9.50
N GLY A 23 1.15 12.21 -8.82
CA GLY A 23 2.53 12.45 -9.25
C GLY A 23 2.84 11.80 -10.59
N LEU A 24 2.41 10.56 -10.78
CA LEU A 24 2.60 9.85 -12.05
C LEU A 24 1.86 10.53 -13.20
N ARG A 25 0.65 11.03 -12.96
CA ARG A 25 -0.15 11.71 -13.98
C ARG A 25 0.46 13.05 -14.41
N LYS A 26 1.31 13.67 -13.60
CA LYS A 26 2.03 14.88 -13.97
C LYS A 26 3.09 14.59 -15.04
N HIS A 27 3.66 13.39 -15.05
CA HIS A 27 4.64 12.99 -16.05
C HIS A 27 3.99 12.56 -17.36
N ARG A 28 2.87 11.86 -17.27
CA ARG A 28 2.13 11.42 -18.45
C ARG A 28 0.68 11.16 -18.08
N GLU A 29 -0.24 11.79 -18.79
CA GLU A 29 -1.67 11.66 -18.49
C GLU A 29 -2.16 10.24 -18.79
N PHE A 30 -2.94 9.69 -17.87
CA PHE A 30 -3.62 8.41 -18.02
C PHE A 30 -4.85 8.38 -17.11
N SER A 31 -5.78 7.48 -17.40
CA SER A 31 -6.96 7.29 -16.55
C SER A 31 -6.68 6.12 -15.60
N PRO A 32 -6.41 6.36 -14.31
CA PRO A 32 -6.07 5.29 -13.38
C PRO A 32 -7.26 4.34 -13.19
N ALA A 33 -6.97 3.03 -13.19
CA ALA A 33 -7.96 2.00 -12.97
C ALA A 33 -7.33 0.79 -12.28
N GLY A 34 -8.13 0.07 -11.49
CA GLY A 34 -7.68 -1.13 -10.80
C GLY A 34 -6.77 -0.86 -9.59
N PHE A 35 -6.78 0.35 -9.05
CA PHE A 35 -6.00 0.70 -7.88
C PHE A 35 -6.74 0.36 -6.60
N VAL A 36 -6.03 -0.23 -5.64
CA VAL A 36 -6.55 -0.54 -4.32
C VAL A 36 -5.64 0.09 -3.27
N ASP A 37 -6.19 0.97 -2.45
CA ASP A 37 -5.46 1.57 -1.34
C ASP A 37 -5.82 0.83 -0.06
N LEU A 38 -4.84 0.13 0.52
CA LEU A 38 -5.03 -0.66 1.73
C LEU A 38 -5.55 0.20 2.88
N GLN A 39 -5.08 1.44 2.99
CA GLN A 39 -5.53 2.34 4.06
C GLN A 39 -7.04 2.60 4.03
N LYS A 40 -7.65 2.48 2.87
CA LYS A 40 -9.09 2.72 2.71
C LYS A 40 -9.95 1.48 2.96
N ILE A 41 -9.39 0.29 2.78
CA ILE A 41 -10.17 -0.94 2.86
C ILE A 41 -10.01 -1.73 4.16
N VAL A 42 -8.89 -1.55 4.89
CA VAL A 42 -8.59 -2.39 6.06
C VAL A 42 -9.63 -2.29 7.19
N CYS A 43 -10.37 -1.20 7.27
CA CYS A 43 -11.44 -1.06 8.26
C CYS A 43 -12.53 -2.11 8.09
N GLU A 44 -12.72 -2.67 6.90
CA GLU A 44 -13.69 -3.74 6.64
C GLU A 44 -13.30 -5.05 7.33
N TRP A 45 -12.03 -5.18 7.76
CA TRP A 45 -11.53 -6.33 8.51
C TRP A 45 -11.23 -5.98 9.97
N GLY A 46 -11.72 -4.83 10.45
CA GLY A 46 -11.55 -4.44 11.84
C GLY A 46 -10.21 -3.81 12.17
N ILE A 47 -9.47 -3.35 11.16
CA ILE A 47 -8.14 -2.77 11.35
C ILE A 47 -8.22 -1.23 11.31
N ARG A 48 -7.76 -0.59 12.38
CA ARG A 48 -7.78 0.88 12.49
C ARG A 48 -6.46 1.52 12.08
N ASP A 49 -5.36 0.79 12.20
CA ASP A 49 -4.03 1.28 11.88
C ASP A 49 -3.84 1.45 10.38
N LYS A 50 -3.15 2.52 9.98
CA LYS A 50 -2.98 2.89 8.58
C LYS A 50 -1.55 2.79 8.07
N SER A 51 -0.54 2.69 8.96
CA SER A 51 0.84 2.55 8.49
C SER A 51 1.11 1.15 7.97
N VAL A 52 1.93 1.04 6.94
CA VAL A 52 2.31 -0.26 6.37
C VAL A 52 2.95 -1.15 7.43
N LYS A 53 3.80 -0.57 8.29
CA LYS A 53 4.46 -1.31 9.37
C LYS A 53 3.44 -1.95 10.32
N LYS A 54 2.45 -1.18 10.76
CA LYS A 54 1.42 -1.68 11.67
C LYS A 54 0.46 -2.64 11.00
N MET A 55 0.04 -2.32 9.78
CA MET A 55 -0.84 -3.20 9.02
C MET A 55 -0.18 -4.56 8.76
N SER A 56 1.11 -4.58 8.40
CA SER A 56 1.82 -5.83 8.17
C SER A 56 1.95 -6.65 9.44
N ALA A 57 2.16 -6.01 10.58
CA ALA A 57 2.22 -6.70 11.87
C ALA A 57 0.89 -7.37 12.19
N ILE A 58 -0.23 -6.71 11.93
CA ILE A 58 -1.57 -7.23 12.21
C ILE A 58 -1.94 -8.33 11.21
N ILE A 59 -1.75 -8.08 9.92
CA ILE A 59 -2.24 -8.97 8.86
C ILE A 59 -1.30 -10.15 8.61
N LEU A 60 0.01 -9.90 8.58
CA LEU A 60 1.01 -10.91 8.23
C LEU A 60 1.80 -11.44 9.43
N GLY A 61 1.74 -10.75 10.57
CA GLY A 61 2.41 -11.19 11.79
C GLY A 61 3.88 -10.81 11.89
N PHE A 62 4.39 -9.94 11.03
CA PHE A 62 5.78 -9.46 11.13
C PHE A 62 5.85 -7.97 10.84
N ARG A 63 6.96 -7.34 11.27
CA ARG A 63 7.19 -5.92 11.07
C ARG A 63 8.31 -5.69 10.07
N ILE A 64 8.14 -4.68 9.21
CA ILE A 64 9.16 -4.27 8.25
C ILE A 64 9.99 -3.12 8.81
N SER A 65 11.27 -3.06 8.40
CA SER A 65 12.16 -1.96 8.80
C SER A 65 11.83 -0.71 7.99
N LYS A 66 11.90 0.48 8.64
CA LYS A 66 11.72 1.77 7.98
C LYS A 66 13.05 2.51 7.78
N THR A 67 14.19 1.84 8.00
CA THR A 67 15.50 2.51 7.98
C THR A 67 15.80 3.24 6.67
N GLN A 68 15.31 2.75 5.54
CA GLN A 68 15.55 3.36 4.23
C GLN A 68 14.46 4.34 3.79
N GLN A 69 13.40 4.52 4.58
CA GLN A 69 12.28 5.38 4.19
C GLN A 69 12.70 6.83 3.95
N LEU A 70 13.62 7.34 4.78
CA LEU A 70 14.10 8.72 4.71
C LEU A 70 15.48 8.85 4.04
N SER A 71 15.95 7.81 3.36
CA SER A 71 17.23 7.87 2.66
C SER A 71 17.10 8.68 1.36
N ASN A 72 18.24 8.92 0.69
CA ASN A 72 18.25 9.72 -0.54
C ASN A 72 17.74 8.90 -1.74
N TRP A 73 16.46 9.02 -2.04
CA TRP A 73 15.80 8.33 -3.15
C TRP A 73 16.05 8.98 -4.51
N GLU A 74 16.63 10.20 -4.52
CA GLU A 74 16.96 10.91 -5.75
C GLU A 74 18.39 10.64 -6.22
N ALA A 75 19.16 9.79 -5.54
CA ALA A 75 20.50 9.41 -5.94
C ALA A 75 20.46 8.73 -7.32
N GLU A 76 21.52 8.97 -8.13
CA GLU A 76 21.62 8.34 -9.44
C GLU A 76 21.63 6.81 -9.36
N LEU A 77 22.32 6.27 -8.35
CA LEU A 77 22.31 4.85 -8.06
C LEU A 77 21.75 4.61 -6.68
N LEU A 78 20.67 3.83 -6.61
CA LEU A 78 20.10 3.42 -5.35
C LEU A 78 20.93 2.28 -4.75
N SER A 79 21.09 2.30 -3.42
CA SER A 79 21.82 1.24 -2.72
C SER A 79 21.04 -0.08 -2.78
N GLU A 80 21.73 -1.19 -2.53
CA GLU A 80 21.09 -2.50 -2.42
C GLU A 80 20.03 -2.50 -1.32
N SER A 81 20.30 -1.83 -0.18
CA SER A 81 19.33 -1.69 0.92
C SER A 81 18.09 -0.92 0.51
N GLN A 82 18.24 0.14 -0.30
CA GLN A 82 17.10 0.88 -0.83
C GLN A 82 16.26 0.03 -1.78
N CYS A 83 16.91 -0.71 -2.66
CA CYS A 83 16.21 -1.60 -3.60
C CYS A 83 15.45 -2.70 -2.86
N LYS A 84 16.06 -3.28 -1.83
CA LYS A 84 15.40 -4.29 -0.98
C LYS A 84 14.21 -3.69 -0.23
N TYR A 85 14.36 -2.48 0.29
CA TYR A 85 13.27 -1.80 0.99
C TYR A 85 12.07 -1.59 0.05
N ALA A 86 12.32 -1.03 -1.14
CA ALA A 86 11.25 -0.76 -2.11
C ALA A 86 10.55 -2.05 -2.56
N ALA A 87 11.33 -3.10 -2.84
CA ALA A 87 10.77 -4.38 -3.25
C ALA A 87 9.96 -5.03 -2.12
N THR A 88 10.46 -4.95 -0.88
CA THR A 88 9.76 -5.47 0.29
C THR A 88 8.45 -4.74 0.52
N ASP A 89 8.46 -3.41 0.41
CA ASP A 89 7.25 -2.59 0.58
C ASP A 89 6.16 -3.01 -0.41
N ALA A 90 6.52 -3.16 -1.68
CA ALA A 90 5.58 -3.59 -2.72
C ALA A 90 5.07 -5.02 -2.47
N TRP A 91 5.97 -5.94 -2.12
CA TRP A 91 5.63 -7.34 -1.83
C TRP A 91 4.69 -7.44 -0.63
N VAL A 92 4.98 -6.69 0.43
CA VAL A 92 4.17 -6.68 1.66
C VAL A 92 2.75 -6.21 1.36
N CYS A 93 2.59 -5.14 0.57
CA CYS A 93 1.27 -4.65 0.19
C CYS A 93 0.47 -5.72 -0.57
N ARG A 94 1.10 -6.40 -1.51
CA ARG A 94 0.46 -7.49 -2.25
C ARG A 94 0.04 -8.62 -1.33
N GLU A 95 0.94 -9.05 -0.43
CA GLU A 95 0.65 -10.15 0.49
C GLU A 95 -0.48 -9.79 1.46
N MET A 96 -0.51 -8.56 1.97
CA MET A 96 -1.58 -8.09 2.81
C MET A 96 -2.93 -8.14 2.08
N TYR A 97 -2.97 -7.67 0.85
CA TYR A 97 -4.19 -7.69 0.04
C TYR A 97 -4.69 -9.12 -0.16
N LEU A 98 -3.79 -10.03 -0.55
CA LEU A 98 -4.16 -11.43 -0.76
C LEU A 98 -4.68 -12.09 0.53
N ARG A 99 -4.05 -11.79 1.67
CA ARG A 99 -4.48 -12.32 2.96
C ARG A 99 -5.86 -11.79 3.33
N LEU A 100 -6.11 -10.49 3.13
CA LEU A 100 -7.41 -9.88 3.40
C LEU A 100 -8.52 -10.50 2.54
N MET A 101 -8.24 -10.73 1.25
CA MET A 101 -9.23 -11.32 0.35
C MET A 101 -9.60 -12.75 0.73
N ARG A 102 -8.73 -13.46 1.45
CA ARG A 102 -8.98 -14.82 1.93
C ARG A 102 -9.53 -14.85 3.36
N SER A 103 -9.61 -13.71 4.01
CA SER A 103 -10.06 -13.60 5.41
C SER A 103 -11.50 -13.13 5.47
N GLU A 104 -12.21 -13.57 6.51
CA GLU A 104 -13.56 -13.12 6.76
C GLU A 104 -13.57 -11.68 7.24
N LYS A 105 -14.46 -10.88 6.68
CA LYS A 105 -14.57 -9.46 7.06
C LYS A 105 -15.15 -9.32 8.46
N ASN A 106 -14.64 -8.37 9.21
CA ASN A 106 -15.12 -8.02 10.55
C ASN A 106 -15.08 -6.49 10.68
N PRO A 107 -16.05 -5.78 10.04
CA PRO A 107 -15.99 -4.32 9.95
C PRO A 107 -16.03 -3.64 11.31
N LEU A 108 -15.31 -2.51 11.42
CA LEU A 108 -15.39 -1.65 12.59
C LEU A 108 -16.79 -1.02 12.68
N VAL A 109 -17.32 -0.89 13.91
CA VAL A 109 -18.55 -0.12 14.12
C VAL A 109 -18.20 1.37 14.16
N GLU A 110 -19.21 2.23 14.01
CA GLU A 110 -19.02 3.68 13.87
C GLU A 110 -18.19 4.28 15.00
N ASN A 111 -18.47 3.91 16.26
CA ASN A 111 -17.71 4.43 17.40
C ASN A 111 -16.25 3.97 17.40
N GLU A 112 -15.96 2.79 16.88
CA GLU A 112 -14.58 2.31 16.74
C GLU A 112 -13.84 3.09 15.65
N LEU A 113 -14.54 3.43 14.56
CA LEU A 113 -13.97 4.22 13.47
C LEU A 113 -13.63 5.65 13.90
N THR A 114 -14.46 6.24 14.77
CA THR A 114 -14.27 7.60 15.27
C THR A 114 -13.37 7.66 16.50
N GLY A 115 -13.04 6.54 17.10
CA GLY A 115 -12.24 6.49 18.32
C GLY A 115 -12.99 6.81 19.60
N LEU A 116 -14.30 6.79 19.54
CA LEU A 116 -15.17 7.07 20.70
C LEU A 116 -15.47 5.82 21.52
#